data_fe98d2e33859a928a7932201c6181554
#
_entry.id   fe98d2e33859a928a7932201c6181554
#
_cell.length_a   1.000
_cell.length_b   1.000
_cell.length_c   1.000
_cell.angle_alpha   90.00
_cell.angle_beta   90.00
_cell.angle_gamma   90.00
#
_symmetry.space_group_name_H-M   'P 1'
#
loop_
_entity.id
_entity.type
_entity.pdbx_description
1 polymer ?
#
loop_
_entity_poly.entity_id
_entity_poly.type
_entity_poly.pdbx_seq_one_letter_code
_entity_poly.pdbx_strand_id
1 'polypeptide(L)'
;MGPWSLRLFRDHLGSVPHPLPAAIRVLYAHTGDVAIVHAGAPTTLAVDHAWHGAGAATAGAAGPDATVLRWELVRPAVAAAGDLLLEQTFPLDDAAAWLVRCDRVDFDPGGVALPHRHRGGGIRCLVAGTLEVTVGDAPPRPVRPGGAWYESGREPVLARASATEPTSFIRVSILPAEIRGQSSIMYVDPADAARGRPRRYTVWVDAPIAVG
;
A
#
# COMPACT_ATOMS: atom_id res chain seq x y z
N MET A 1 12.64 -9.43 17.79
CA MET A 1 11.81 -8.31 17.26
C MET A 1 12.65 -7.07 17.11
N GLY A 2 12.72 -6.50 15.92
CA GLY A 2 13.41 -5.25 15.67
C GLY A 2 12.47 -4.22 15.00
N PRO A 3 12.81 -2.91 15.08
CA PRO A 3 12.04 -1.88 14.41
C PRO A 3 12.24 -1.97 12.91
N TRP A 4 11.14 -1.81 12.17
CA TRP A 4 11.08 -1.66 10.72
C TRP A 4 10.28 -0.42 10.37
N SER A 5 10.66 0.29 9.33
CA SER A 5 9.91 1.43 8.78
C SER A 5 9.28 1.02 7.46
N LEU A 6 7.97 1.18 7.35
CA LEU A 6 7.27 1.21 6.08
C LEU A 6 7.13 2.66 5.65
N ARG A 7 7.60 2.96 4.46
CA ARG A 7 7.63 4.30 3.86
C ARG A 7 6.81 4.32 2.59
N LEU A 8 6.14 5.39 2.32
CA LEU A 8 5.48 5.67 1.05
C LEU A 8 6.08 6.93 0.45
N PHE A 9 6.52 6.84 -0.80
CA PHE A 9 7.00 7.94 -1.62
C PHE A 9 6.11 8.13 -2.84
N ARG A 10 6.15 9.33 -3.40
CA ARG A 10 5.67 9.62 -4.74
C ARG A 10 6.85 10.04 -5.60
N ASP A 11 7.16 9.25 -6.61
CA ASP A 11 8.27 9.52 -7.52
C ASP A 11 7.72 9.97 -8.88
N HIS A 12 8.25 11.07 -9.40
CA HIS A 12 8.04 11.50 -10.77
C HIS A 12 9.24 11.07 -11.61
N LEU A 13 8.99 10.17 -12.57
CA LEU A 13 10.01 9.53 -13.37
C LEU A 13 10.01 10.10 -14.80
N GLY A 14 11.19 10.50 -15.28
CA GLY A 14 11.47 10.69 -16.69
C GLY A 14 12.06 9.43 -17.32
N SER A 15 12.49 9.53 -18.57
CA SER A 15 13.10 8.41 -19.31
C SER A 15 14.46 7.96 -18.78
N VAL A 16 15.15 8.81 -17.99
CA VAL A 16 16.44 8.44 -17.36
C VAL A 16 16.16 7.58 -16.12
N PRO A 17 16.66 6.34 -16.07
CA PRO A 17 16.43 5.48 -14.91
C PRO A 17 17.08 6.04 -13.64
N HIS A 18 16.32 6.02 -12.53
CA HIS A 18 16.79 6.37 -11.21
C HIS A 18 17.17 5.13 -10.41
N PRO A 19 18.32 5.14 -9.70
CA PRO A 19 18.69 4.05 -8.83
C PRO A 19 17.77 4.03 -7.59
N LEU A 20 17.30 2.84 -7.24
CA LEU A 20 16.55 2.55 -6.04
C LEU A 20 17.41 1.67 -5.13
N PRO A 21 17.90 2.18 -3.98
CA PRO A 21 18.73 1.41 -3.03
C PRO A 21 18.06 0.13 -2.55
N ALA A 22 18.82 -0.78 -1.95
CA ALA A 22 18.29 -2.05 -1.47
C ALA A 22 17.16 -1.84 -0.43
N ALA A 23 15.99 -2.41 -0.72
CA ALA A 23 14.80 -2.43 0.14
C ALA A 23 13.88 -3.58 -0.25
N ILE A 24 12.96 -3.98 0.63
CA ILE A 24 11.76 -4.72 0.23
C ILE A 24 10.78 -3.67 -0.30
N ARG A 25 10.40 -3.79 -1.57
CA ARG A 25 9.73 -2.69 -2.28
C ARG A 25 8.51 -3.14 -3.03
N VAL A 26 7.50 -2.26 -3.04
CA VAL A 26 6.37 -2.30 -3.95
C VAL A 26 6.34 -1.01 -4.75
N LEU A 27 6.20 -1.12 -6.06
CA LEU A 27 5.96 0.01 -6.98
C LEU A 27 4.57 -0.14 -7.57
N TYR A 28 3.79 0.92 -7.54
CA TYR A 28 2.51 1.01 -8.25
C TYR A 28 2.60 2.13 -9.28
N ALA A 29 2.41 1.79 -10.54
CA ALA A 29 2.39 2.76 -11.64
C ALA A 29 1.06 3.53 -11.62
N HIS A 30 1.09 4.76 -11.10
CA HIS A 30 -0.11 5.59 -10.98
C HIS A 30 -0.47 6.26 -12.31
N THR A 31 0.53 6.80 -13.01
CA THR A 31 0.40 7.33 -14.37
C THR A 31 1.59 6.91 -15.21
N GLY A 32 1.36 6.59 -16.48
CA GLY A 32 2.41 6.11 -17.39
C GLY A 32 2.96 4.74 -17.01
N ASP A 33 3.54 4.06 -18.01
CA ASP A 33 4.21 2.78 -17.81
C ASP A 33 5.63 2.99 -17.26
N VAL A 34 6.13 2.04 -16.47
CA VAL A 34 7.42 2.13 -15.78
C VAL A 34 8.34 1.02 -16.23
N ALA A 35 9.53 1.39 -16.71
CA ALA A 35 10.62 0.45 -16.96
C ALA A 35 11.39 0.20 -15.66
N ILE A 36 11.50 -1.06 -15.26
CA ILE A 36 12.19 -1.51 -14.04
C ILE A 36 13.31 -2.46 -14.46
N VAL A 37 14.49 -2.30 -13.86
CA VAL A 37 15.54 -3.34 -13.91
C VAL A 37 15.85 -3.78 -12.50
N HIS A 38 15.65 -5.07 -12.24
CA HIS A 38 15.89 -5.70 -10.94
C HIS A 38 16.66 -7.01 -11.14
N ALA A 39 17.75 -7.18 -10.39
CA ALA A 39 18.65 -8.35 -10.52
C ALA A 39 19.09 -8.61 -11.98
N GLY A 40 19.29 -7.56 -12.77
CA GLY A 40 19.67 -7.63 -14.17
C GLY A 40 18.53 -7.95 -15.16
N ALA A 41 17.32 -8.22 -14.66
CA ALA A 41 16.16 -8.53 -15.49
C ALA A 41 15.30 -7.27 -15.72
N PRO A 42 15.05 -6.86 -16.98
CA PRO A 42 14.16 -5.77 -17.32
C PRO A 42 12.68 -6.23 -17.24
N THR A 43 11.82 -5.33 -16.77
CA THR A 43 10.37 -5.53 -16.71
C THR A 43 9.68 -4.21 -17.00
N THR A 44 8.58 -4.24 -17.74
CA THR A 44 7.67 -3.10 -17.88
C THR A 44 6.47 -3.28 -16.94
N LEU A 45 6.29 -2.34 -16.05
CA LEU A 45 5.13 -2.25 -15.19
C LEU A 45 4.10 -1.34 -15.86
N ALA A 46 2.98 -1.91 -16.26
CA ALA A 46 1.89 -1.16 -16.88
C ALA A 46 1.22 -0.22 -15.85
N VAL A 47 0.67 0.89 -16.34
CA VAL A 47 -0.18 1.78 -15.54
C VAL A 47 -1.28 0.99 -14.83
N ASP A 48 -1.64 1.41 -13.62
CA ASP A 48 -2.63 0.75 -12.74
C ASP A 48 -2.27 -0.71 -12.37
N HIS A 49 -0.98 -1.05 -12.35
CA HIS A 49 -0.46 -2.32 -11.87
C HIS A 49 0.61 -2.10 -10.80
N ALA A 50 0.92 -3.17 -10.06
CA ALA A 50 1.99 -3.14 -9.05
C ALA A 50 3.03 -4.24 -9.30
N TRP A 51 4.28 -3.89 -8.98
CA TRP A 51 5.43 -4.78 -8.97
C TRP A 51 6.02 -4.88 -7.57
N HIS A 52 6.59 -6.02 -7.23
CA HIS A 52 7.29 -6.27 -5.97
C HIS A 52 8.67 -6.87 -6.22
N GLY A 53 9.64 -6.41 -5.42
CA GLY A 53 10.98 -7.00 -5.39
C GLY A 53 11.75 -6.62 -4.12
N ALA A 54 12.81 -7.38 -3.84
CA ALA A 54 13.74 -7.14 -2.74
C ALA A 54 15.15 -6.90 -3.29
N GLY A 55 15.87 -5.94 -2.70
CA GLY A 55 17.20 -5.56 -3.14
C GLY A 55 17.21 -4.23 -3.91
N ALA A 56 18.33 -3.95 -4.57
CA ALA A 56 18.51 -2.76 -5.40
C ALA A 56 17.79 -2.95 -6.76
N ALA A 57 17.28 -1.85 -7.29
CA ALA A 57 16.65 -1.80 -8.61
C ALA A 57 16.93 -0.46 -9.28
N THR A 58 16.52 -0.30 -10.53
CA THR A 58 16.37 1.01 -11.18
C THR A 58 14.97 1.14 -11.72
N ALA A 59 14.42 2.35 -11.75
CA ALA A 59 13.12 2.63 -12.33
C ALA A 59 13.16 3.92 -13.14
N GLY A 60 12.47 3.94 -14.26
CA GLY A 60 12.32 5.10 -15.14
C GLY A 60 10.97 5.01 -15.88
N ALA A 61 10.53 6.10 -16.49
CA ALA A 61 9.36 6.04 -17.36
C ALA A 61 9.67 5.19 -18.60
N ALA A 62 8.74 4.31 -18.99
CA ALA A 62 8.83 3.60 -20.26
C ALA A 62 8.37 4.46 -21.44
N GLY A 63 7.75 5.60 -21.17
CA GLY A 63 7.34 6.67 -22.09
C GLY A 63 8.00 7.99 -21.70
N PRO A 64 7.35 9.15 -22.00
CA PRO A 64 7.91 10.46 -21.69
C PRO A 64 8.00 10.72 -20.19
N ASP A 65 7.00 10.33 -19.41
CA ASP A 65 6.94 10.46 -17.97
C ASP A 65 6.09 9.37 -17.32
N ALA A 66 6.27 9.17 -16.03
CA ALA A 66 5.43 8.32 -15.20
C ALA A 66 5.41 8.84 -13.76
N THR A 67 4.32 8.60 -13.05
CA THR A 67 4.24 8.80 -11.60
C THR A 67 4.07 7.46 -10.90
N VAL A 68 4.91 7.20 -9.92
CA VAL A 68 4.92 5.95 -9.14
C VAL A 68 4.64 6.24 -7.68
N LEU A 69 3.79 5.43 -7.07
CA LEU A 69 3.71 5.31 -5.64
C LEU A 69 4.65 4.16 -5.23
N ARG A 70 5.64 4.46 -4.40
CA ARG A 70 6.68 3.52 -3.99
C ARG A 70 6.60 3.27 -2.49
N TRP A 71 6.31 2.02 -2.11
CA TRP A 71 6.43 1.59 -0.72
C TRP A 71 7.75 0.87 -0.50
N GLU A 72 8.40 1.17 0.61
CA GLU A 72 9.63 0.51 1.03
C GLU A 72 9.55 0.06 2.48
N LEU A 73 9.86 -1.19 2.73
CA LEU A 73 10.07 -1.71 4.07
C LEU A 73 11.59 -1.83 4.29
N VAL A 74 12.09 -1.05 5.24
CA VAL A 74 13.53 -0.91 5.52
C VAL A 74 13.78 -0.85 7.02
N ARG A 75 15.03 -1.02 7.42
CA ARG A 75 15.44 -0.65 8.79
C ARG A 75 15.42 0.87 8.97
N PRO A 76 15.01 1.41 10.14
CA PRO A 76 14.85 2.87 10.33
C PRO A 76 16.12 3.69 10.08
N ALA A 77 17.31 3.09 10.26
CA ALA A 77 18.59 3.77 10.01
C ALA A 77 18.88 4.05 8.54
N VAL A 78 18.15 3.44 7.60
CA VAL A 78 18.29 3.72 6.18
C VAL A 78 17.72 5.11 5.89
N ALA A 79 18.51 5.97 5.24
CA ALA A 79 18.06 7.31 4.87
C ALA A 79 16.90 7.25 3.86
N ALA A 80 15.91 8.11 4.04
CA ALA A 80 14.83 8.28 3.07
C ALA A 80 15.34 9.10 1.87
N ALA A 81 14.99 8.70 0.65
CA ALA A 81 15.34 9.43 -0.58
C ALA A 81 14.10 9.50 -1.50
N GLY A 82 13.67 10.71 -1.83
CA GLY A 82 12.50 11.00 -2.67
C GLY A 82 11.45 11.86 -1.98
N ASP A 83 10.30 12.05 -2.63
CA ASP A 83 9.13 12.76 -2.08
C ASP A 83 8.39 11.83 -1.10
N LEU A 84 8.81 11.88 0.17
CA LEU A 84 8.25 11.06 1.25
C LEU A 84 6.87 11.58 1.66
N LEU A 85 5.82 10.78 1.42
CA LEU A 85 4.46 11.11 1.81
C LEU A 85 4.13 10.66 3.24
N LEU A 86 4.62 9.50 3.65
CA LEU A 86 4.36 8.93 4.97
C LEU A 86 5.43 7.91 5.34
N GLU A 87 5.83 7.92 6.61
CA GLU A 87 6.64 6.87 7.22
C GLU A 87 6.00 6.42 8.53
N GLN A 88 5.99 5.10 8.74
CA GLN A 88 5.56 4.50 9.99
C GLN A 88 6.52 3.41 10.42
N THR A 89 7.04 3.55 11.63
CA THR A 89 7.87 2.52 12.27
C THR A 89 7.02 1.62 13.16
N PHE A 90 7.27 0.31 13.09
CA PHE A 90 6.62 -0.70 13.92
C PHE A 90 7.54 -1.92 14.12
N PRO A 91 7.35 -2.68 15.20
CA PRO A 91 8.14 -3.89 15.40
C PRO A 91 7.67 -5.03 14.49
N LEU A 92 8.62 -5.73 13.86
CA LEU A 92 8.40 -7.03 13.26
C LEU A 92 9.25 -8.08 14.00
N ASP A 93 8.70 -9.27 14.11
CA ASP A 93 9.45 -10.42 14.59
C ASP A 93 10.27 -11.01 13.45
N ASP A 94 11.58 -10.92 13.56
CA ASP A 94 12.51 -11.39 12.53
C ASP A 94 12.49 -12.94 12.38
N ALA A 95 11.94 -13.66 13.37
CA ALA A 95 11.76 -15.11 13.33
C ALA A 95 10.41 -15.55 12.73
N ALA A 96 9.46 -14.62 12.59
CA ALA A 96 8.15 -14.92 12.02
C ALA A 96 8.17 -14.81 10.48
N ALA A 97 7.30 -15.58 9.84
CA ALA A 97 7.10 -15.49 8.40
C ALA A 97 6.10 -14.36 8.06
N TRP A 98 6.50 -13.47 7.17
CA TRP A 98 5.73 -12.31 6.74
C TRP A 98 5.46 -12.34 5.25
N LEU A 99 4.41 -11.64 4.84
CA LEU A 99 4.15 -11.32 3.44
C LEU A 99 3.89 -9.82 3.26
N VAL A 100 4.18 -9.33 2.08
CA VAL A 100 3.72 -8.03 1.59
C VAL A 100 2.53 -8.25 0.68
N ARG A 101 1.47 -7.46 0.89
CA ARG A 101 0.30 -7.41 0.02
C ARG A 101 0.12 -6.02 -0.52
N CYS A 102 -0.05 -5.93 -1.86
CA CYS A 102 -0.50 -4.71 -2.53
C CYS A 102 -1.82 -4.97 -3.21
N ASP A 103 -2.81 -4.18 -2.87
CA ASP A 103 -4.12 -4.22 -3.50
C ASP A 103 -4.69 -2.81 -3.72
N ARG A 104 -5.58 -2.73 -4.72
CA ARG A 104 -6.46 -1.60 -4.95
C ARG A 104 -7.82 -1.91 -4.34
N VAL A 105 -8.38 -0.92 -3.68
CA VAL A 105 -9.72 -0.99 -3.09
C VAL A 105 -10.57 0.07 -3.76
N ASP A 106 -11.63 -0.37 -4.45
CA ASP A 106 -12.58 0.48 -5.16
C ASP A 106 -13.92 0.50 -4.44
N PHE A 107 -14.44 1.69 -4.19
CA PHE A 107 -15.78 1.93 -3.65
C PHE A 107 -16.68 2.53 -4.73
N ASP A 108 -17.90 2.04 -4.79
CA ASP A 108 -18.98 2.73 -5.47
C ASP A 108 -19.38 3.98 -4.64
N PRO A 109 -20.01 5.00 -5.25
CA PRO A 109 -20.50 6.18 -4.52
C PRO A 109 -21.34 5.79 -3.31
N GLY A 110 -21.06 6.41 -2.16
CA GLY A 110 -21.71 6.11 -0.88
C GLY A 110 -21.25 4.81 -0.20
N GLY A 111 -20.25 4.12 -0.75
CA GLY A 111 -19.72 2.90 -0.17
C GLY A 111 -19.13 3.10 1.23
N VAL A 112 -19.38 2.15 2.13
CA VAL A 112 -18.90 2.19 3.52
C VAL A 112 -18.13 0.93 3.84
N ALA A 113 -16.89 1.06 4.33
CA ALA A 113 -16.19 -0.01 5.01
C ALA A 113 -16.57 0.03 6.49
N LEU A 114 -17.49 -0.85 6.90
CA LEU A 114 -17.96 -0.95 8.29
C LEU A 114 -16.81 -1.18 9.26
N PRO A 115 -16.97 -0.90 10.57
CA PRO A 115 -15.90 -0.99 11.54
C PRO A 115 -15.20 -2.36 11.50
N HIS A 116 -13.91 -2.33 11.21
CA HIS A 116 -13.09 -3.54 11.08
C HIS A 116 -11.65 -3.30 11.50
N ARG A 117 -10.94 -4.38 11.77
CA ARG A 117 -9.49 -4.41 11.99
C ARG A 117 -8.82 -5.20 10.88
N HIS A 118 -7.50 -5.10 10.81
CA HIS A 118 -6.68 -5.90 9.90
C HIS A 118 -5.72 -6.80 10.67
N ARG A 119 -5.32 -7.91 10.05
CA ARG A 119 -4.31 -8.84 10.64
C ARG A 119 -2.88 -8.33 10.54
N GLY A 120 -2.68 -7.07 10.15
CA GLY A 120 -1.37 -6.43 10.10
C GLY A 120 -1.47 -4.97 9.70
N GLY A 121 -0.37 -4.24 9.86
CA GLY A 121 -0.30 -2.83 9.56
C GLY A 121 0.02 -2.54 8.09
N GLY A 122 -0.32 -1.32 7.65
CA GLY A 122 0.03 -0.90 6.29
C GLY A 122 -0.27 0.56 6.02
N ILE A 123 0.29 1.08 4.93
CA ILE A 123 0.09 2.44 4.45
C ILE A 123 -0.80 2.41 3.21
N ARG A 124 -1.77 3.33 3.17
CA ARG A 124 -2.70 3.55 2.07
C ARG A 124 -2.43 4.88 1.43
N CYS A 125 -2.74 5.00 0.14
CA CYS A 125 -2.75 6.26 -0.59
C CYS A 125 -4.02 6.36 -1.42
N LEU A 126 -4.79 7.44 -1.22
CA LEU A 126 -5.96 7.69 -2.05
C LEU A 126 -5.52 8.10 -3.45
N VAL A 127 -6.08 7.48 -4.47
CA VAL A 127 -5.75 7.76 -5.88
C VAL A 127 -6.90 8.38 -6.65
N ALA A 128 -8.15 8.19 -6.20
CA ALA A 128 -9.33 8.80 -6.83
C ALA A 128 -10.44 9.04 -5.80
N GLY A 129 -11.29 10.03 -6.07
CA GLY A 129 -12.44 10.38 -5.22
C GLY A 129 -12.05 11.01 -3.89
N THR A 130 -12.94 10.89 -2.91
CA THR A 130 -12.73 11.34 -1.54
C THR A 130 -13.13 10.26 -0.54
N LEU A 131 -12.40 10.16 0.56
CA LEU A 131 -12.64 9.18 1.61
C LEU A 131 -12.60 9.86 2.97
N GLU A 132 -13.58 9.59 3.81
CA GLU A 132 -13.53 9.92 5.22
C GLU A 132 -13.08 8.68 6.00
N VAL A 133 -12.01 8.80 6.78
CA VAL A 133 -11.42 7.68 7.55
C VAL A 133 -11.43 8.01 9.03
N THR A 134 -11.93 7.06 9.83
CA THR A 134 -11.85 7.08 11.29
C THR A 134 -11.00 5.88 11.73
N VAL A 135 -9.97 6.12 12.54
CA VAL A 135 -9.10 5.07 13.11
C VAL A 135 -9.19 5.17 14.64
N GLY A 136 -9.63 4.08 15.28
CA GLY A 136 -9.88 4.05 16.71
C GLY A 136 -10.90 5.10 17.13
N ASP A 137 -10.55 5.85 18.18
CA ASP A 137 -11.38 6.92 18.74
C ASP A 137 -11.04 8.30 18.16
N ALA A 138 -10.17 8.37 17.12
CA ALA A 138 -9.84 9.63 16.47
C ALA A 138 -11.05 10.19 15.72
N PRO A 139 -11.17 11.53 15.59
CA PRO A 139 -12.22 12.12 14.78
C PRO A 139 -12.09 11.72 13.30
N PRO A 140 -13.22 11.66 12.56
CA PRO A 140 -13.20 11.41 11.13
C PRO A 140 -12.29 12.40 10.40
N ARG A 141 -11.44 11.88 9.51
CA ARG A 141 -10.49 12.68 8.73
C ARG A 141 -10.78 12.53 7.23
N PRO A 142 -11.03 13.64 6.52
CA PRO A 142 -11.16 13.61 5.07
C PRO A 142 -9.78 13.36 4.43
N VAL A 143 -9.74 12.46 3.45
CA VAL A 143 -8.58 12.15 2.62
C VAL A 143 -8.92 12.47 1.17
N ARG A 144 -7.99 13.11 0.46
CA ARG A 144 -8.09 13.47 -0.96
C ARG A 144 -7.01 12.73 -1.76
N PRO A 145 -7.10 12.69 -3.10
CA PRO A 145 -6.08 12.06 -3.94
C PRO A 145 -4.66 12.54 -3.60
N GLY A 146 -3.73 11.61 -3.48
CA GLY A 146 -2.36 11.83 -2.98
C GLY A 146 -2.23 11.81 -1.46
N GLY A 147 -3.34 11.87 -0.72
CA GLY A 147 -3.31 11.75 0.75
C GLY A 147 -3.03 10.31 1.21
N ALA A 148 -2.13 10.18 2.18
CA ALA A 148 -1.73 8.90 2.75
C ALA A 148 -2.16 8.76 4.21
N TRP A 149 -2.38 7.50 4.65
CA TRP A 149 -2.64 7.19 6.06
C TRP A 149 -2.15 5.79 6.42
N TYR A 150 -1.88 5.61 7.70
CA TYR A 150 -1.47 4.33 8.27
C TYR A 150 -2.61 3.73 9.10
N GLU A 151 -2.73 2.41 9.02
CA GLU A 151 -3.56 1.60 9.91
C GLU A 151 -2.68 0.49 10.49
N SER A 152 -2.62 0.41 11.81
CA SER A 152 -1.80 -0.58 12.52
C SER A 152 -2.38 -2.01 12.43
N GLY A 153 -3.66 -2.11 12.09
CA GLY A 153 -4.43 -3.34 12.17
C GLY A 153 -5.05 -3.61 13.55
N ARG A 154 -4.65 -2.89 14.58
CA ARG A 154 -5.11 -3.08 15.97
C ARG A 154 -6.38 -2.29 16.28
N GLU A 155 -6.42 -1.03 15.85
CA GLU A 155 -7.57 -0.14 16.04
C GLU A 155 -8.68 -0.46 15.03
N PRO A 156 -9.95 -0.29 15.42
CA PRO A 156 -11.06 -0.34 14.47
C PRO A 156 -10.92 0.78 13.44
N VAL A 157 -11.25 0.49 12.20
CA VAL A 157 -11.29 1.46 11.11
C VAL A 157 -12.69 1.49 10.52
N LEU A 158 -13.22 2.70 10.34
CA LEU A 158 -14.43 2.99 9.58
C LEU A 158 -14.03 3.89 8.40
N ALA A 159 -14.43 3.55 7.19
CA ALA A 159 -14.19 4.41 6.03
C ALA A 159 -15.48 4.62 5.22
N ARG A 160 -15.71 5.88 4.83
CA ARG A 160 -16.88 6.32 4.04
C ARG A 160 -16.40 6.97 2.76
N ALA A 161 -16.77 6.39 1.63
CA ALA A 161 -16.49 6.96 0.33
C ALA A 161 -17.42 8.13 0.01
N SER A 162 -17.00 8.97 -0.94
CA SER A 162 -17.84 10.03 -1.51
C SER A 162 -19.22 9.50 -1.91
N ALA A 163 -20.25 10.28 -1.62
CA ALA A 163 -21.63 9.94 -2.00
C ALA A 163 -21.89 10.10 -3.51
N THR A 164 -21.02 10.82 -4.24
CA THR A 164 -21.28 11.28 -5.60
C THR A 164 -20.28 10.78 -6.64
N GLU A 165 -19.10 10.27 -6.22
CA GLU A 165 -18.05 9.85 -7.13
C GLU A 165 -17.42 8.52 -6.69
N PRO A 166 -16.95 7.68 -7.62
CA PRO A 166 -16.17 6.50 -7.30
C PRO A 166 -14.90 6.89 -6.53
N THR A 167 -14.53 6.06 -5.57
CA THR A 167 -13.37 6.31 -4.71
C THR A 167 -12.44 5.11 -4.73
N SER A 168 -11.14 5.35 -4.89
CA SER A 168 -10.14 4.29 -4.95
C SER A 168 -8.89 4.64 -4.17
N PHE A 169 -8.32 3.64 -3.49
CA PHE A 169 -7.02 3.76 -2.87
C PHE A 169 -6.15 2.51 -3.10
N ILE A 170 -4.85 2.71 -3.07
CA ILE A 170 -3.86 1.64 -3.09
C ILE A 170 -3.41 1.38 -1.65
N ARG A 171 -3.32 0.11 -1.28
CA ARG A 171 -2.89 -0.32 0.04
C ARG A 171 -1.69 -1.26 -0.08
N VAL A 172 -0.64 -0.98 0.71
CA VAL A 172 0.43 -1.94 0.97
C VAL A 172 0.43 -2.29 2.45
N SER A 173 0.32 -3.58 2.74
CA SER A 173 0.25 -4.13 4.10
C SER A 173 1.33 -5.17 4.31
N ILE A 174 1.86 -5.20 5.55
CA ILE A 174 2.74 -6.26 6.03
C ILE A 174 1.90 -7.17 6.92
N LEU A 175 1.77 -8.43 6.51
CA LEU A 175 0.82 -9.38 7.08
C LEU A 175 1.53 -10.68 7.48
N PRO A 176 0.99 -11.44 8.45
CA PRO A 176 1.46 -12.80 8.72
C PRO A 176 1.33 -13.68 7.48
N ALA A 177 2.34 -14.51 7.20
CA ALA A 177 2.39 -15.30 5.96
C ALA A 177 1.27 -16.35 5.85
N GLU A 178 0.74 -16.82 7.00
CA GLU A 178 -0.34 -17.82 7.03
C GLU A 178 -1.66 -17.32 6.43
N ILE A 179 -1.85 -16.00 6.28
CA ILE A 179 -3.07 -15.46 5.65
C ILE A 179 -2.93 -15.19 4.14
N ARG A 180 -1.89 -15.74 3.51
CA ARG A 180 -1.73 -15.62 2.05
C ARG A 180 -2.97 -16.13 1.32
N GLY A 181 -3.48 -15.34 0.37
CA GLY A 181 -4.70 -15.64 -0.37
C GLY A 181 -6.01 -15.46 0.43
N GLN A 182 -5.94 -15.08 1.71
CA GLN A 182 -7.11 -14.91 2.56
C GLN A 182 -7.35 -13.43 2.88
N SER A 183 -8.56 -13.08 3.33
CA SER A 183 -8.88 -11.73 3.79
C SER A 183 -8.10 -11.39 5.06
N SER A 184 -7.54 -10.17 5.13
CA SER A 184 -6.96 -9.64 6.35
C SER A 184 -7.99 -8.95 7.26
N ILE A 185 -9.23 -8.80 6.82
CA ILE A 185 -10.30 -8.06 7.52
C ILE A 185 -10.90 -8.91 8.63
N MET A 186 -11.06 -8.28 9.79
CA MET A 186 -11.79 -8.78 10.94
C MET A 186 -12.82 -7.72 11.36
N TYR A 187 -14.12 -7.98 11.13
CA TYR A 187 -15.15 -7.03 11.53
C TYR A 187 -15.26 -6.92 13.05
N VAL A 188 -15.53 -5.72 13.54
CA VAL A 188 -15.78 -5.46 14.97
C VAL A 188 -17.07 -6.15 15.40
N ASP A 189 -18.13 -5.99 14.62
CA ASP A 189 -19.37 -6.78 14.74
C ASP A 189 -19.30 -7.95 13.75
N PRO A 190 -19.28 -9.21 14.20
CA PRO A 190 -19.27 -10.36 13.31
C PRO A 190 -20.47 -10.40 12.33
N ALA A 191 -21.61 -9.82 12.69
CA ALA A 191 -22.78 -9.74 11.81
C ALA A 191 -22.51 -8.90 10.54
N ASP A 192 -21.56 -7.97 10.58
CA ASP A 192 -21.18 -7.16 9.43
C ASP A 192 -20.49 -7.98 8.33
N ALA A 193 -19.96 -9.16 8.64
CA ALA A 193 -19.38 -10.06 7.66
C ALA A 193 -20.42 -10.58 6.64
N ALA A 194 -21.68 -10.68 7.05
CA ALA A 194 -22.80 -11.11 6.20
C ALA A 194 -23.36 -9.98 5.33
N ARG A 195 -23.03 -8.73 5.62
CA ARG A 195 -23.48 -7.58 4.84
C ARG A 195 -22.71 -7.49 3.54
N GLY A 196 -23.38 -7.11 2.45
CA GLY A 196 -22.73 -6.91 1.16
C GLY A 196 -21.51 -5.96 1.27
N ARG A 197 -20.46 -6.28 0.56
CA ARG A 197 -19.24 -5.44 0.53
C ARG A 197 -19.39 -4.42 -0.60
N PRO A 198 -19.64 -3.13 -0.31
CA PRO A 198 -19.77 -2.09 -1.36
C PRO A 198 -18.40 -1.67 -1.89
N ARG A 199 -17.49 -2.63 -2.03
CA ARG A 199 -16.12 -2.42 -2.48
C ARG A 199 -15.56 -3.66 -3.17
N ARG A 200 -14.72 -3.43 -4.16
CA ARG A 200 -13.97 -4.45 -4.91
C ARG A 200 -12.50 -4.39 -4.54
N TYR A 201 -11.83 -5.52 -4.65
CA TYR A 201 -10.39 -5.64 -4.42
C TYR A 201 -9.72 -6.20 -5.65
N THR A 202 -8.64 -5.53 -6.10
CA THR A 202 -7.72 -6.05 -7.10
C THR A 202 -6.37 -6.26 -6.40
N VAL A 203 -5.94 -7.51 -6.28
CA VAL A 203 -4.68 -7.87 -5.62
C VAL A 203 -3.63 -8.11 -6.69
N TRP A 204 -2.55 -7.33 -6.68
CA TRP A 204 -1.40 -7.52 -7.58
C TRP A 204 -0.25 -8.25 -6.91
N VAL A 205 -0.06 -8.03 -5.62
CA VAL A 205 1.03 -8.63 -4.85
C VAL A 205 0.46 -9.29 -3.61
N ASP A 206 0.84 -10.54 -3.36
CA ASP A 206 0.57 -11.29 -2.14
C ASP A 206 1.73 -12.28 -1.96
N ALA A 207 2.91 -11.75 -1.61
CA ALA A 207 4.18 -12.44 -1.72
C ALA A 207 4.91 -12.53 -0.37
N PRO A 208 5.54 -13.66 -0.04
CA PRO A 208 6.37 -13.77 1.15
C PRO A 208 7.57 -12.81 1.06
N ILE A 209 7.99 -12.31 2.22
CA ILE A 209 9.16 -11.44 2.36
C ILE A 209 10.09 -11.97 3.44
N ALA A 210 11.39 -11.76 3.25
CA ALA A 210 12.41 -12.03 4.26
C ALA A 210 12.71 -10.73 5.03
N VAL A 211 12.53 -10.75 6.34
CA VAL A 211 12.77 -9.60 7.25
C VAL A 211 13.95 -9.86 8.20
N GLY A 212 14.75 -10.89 7.94
CA GLY A 212 15.92 -11.28 8.71
C GLY A 212 17.24 -10.89 8.06
#